data_b512f9d2611366b352cfc57d6419bded
#
_entry.id   b512f9d2611366b352cfc57d6419bded
#
_cell.length_a   1.000
_cell.length_b   1.000
_cell.length_c   1.000
_cell.angle_alpha   90.00
_cell.angle_beta   90.00
_cell.angle_gamma   90.00
#
_symmetry.space_group_name_H-M   'P 1'
#
loop_
_entity.id
_entity.type
_entity.pdbx_description
1 polymer ?
#
loop_
_entity_poly.entity_id
_entity_poly.type
_entity_poly.pdbx_seq_one_letter_code
_entity_poly.pdbx_strand_id
1 'polypeptide(L)'
;MINASDFRNGVTFEMDNGVWTIVSFLHVKPGKGAAFVRTKLKNVVTGAVIERTFNPTEKFPKADIETKEMQYTYNDGDFYHFMDLETYDDLPLTHDQVEDAMPFVKENTNVTVRFFKGAPFSMQPPNFVELQVTNTEPGFKGDTAANTTKPATFETGLVLQVPLFIETGEILKIDTRDGGMYLGRA
;
A
#
# COMPACT_ATOMS: atom_id res chain seq x y z
N MET A 1 17.58 14.87 12.70
CA MET A 1 16.36 14.87 13.51
C MET A 1 15.21 15.56 12.78
N ILE A 2 14.00 15.11 12.98
CA ILE A 2 12.79 15.70 12.39
C ILE A 2 11.93 16.31 13.50
N ASN A 3 11.39 17.51 13.26
CA ASN A 3 10.44 18.14 14.17
C ASN A 3 9.02 17.66 13.89
N ALA A 4 8.18 17.60 14.92
CA ALA A 4 6.78 17.26 14.73
C ALA A 4 6.05 18.26 13.80
N SER A 5 6.49 19.51 13.73
CA SER A 5 5.98 20.49 12.77
C SER A 5 6.24 20.11 11.30
N ASP A 6 7.22 19.25 11.04
CA ASP A 6 7.60 18.81 9.69
C ASP A 6 6.95 17.46 9.31
N PHE A 7 6.07 16.94 10.14
CA PHE A 7 5.40 15.68 9.88
C PHE A 7 4.53 15.74 8.63
N ARG A 8 4.68 14.72 7.79
CA ARG A 8 3.89 14.51 6.56
C ARG A 8 3.58 13.02 6.44
N ASN A 9 2.56 12.67 5.69
CA ASN A 9 2.22 11.28 5.42
C ASN A 9 3.42 10.55 4.79
N GLY A 10 3.71 9.36 5.29
CA GLY A 10 4.81 8.54 4.83
C GLY A 10 6.16 8.82 5.48
N VAL A 11 6.29 9.88 6.27
CA VAL A 11 7.51 10.14 7.04
C VAL A 11 7.69 9.06 8.10
N THR A 12 8.91 8.55 8.23
CA THR A 12 9.27 7.49 9.15
C THR A 12 10.31 8.00 10.15
N PHE A 13 10.04 7.77 11.44
CA PHE A 13 10.90 8.25 12.52
C PHE A 13 10.97 7.24 13.66
N GLU A 14 11.95 7.40 14.54
CA GLU A 14 12.14 6.56 15.72
C GLU A 14 11.53 7.20 16.96
N MET A 15 10.78 6.42 17.74
CA MET A 15 10.16 6.84 18.99
C MET A 15 9.88 5.62 19.87
N ASP A 16 10.13 5.74 21.18
CA ASP A 16 9.84 4.70 22.18
C ASP A 16 10.37 3.30 21.76
N ASN A 17 11.61 3.26 21.29
CA ASN A 17 12.28 2.05 20.78
C ASN A 17 11.58 1.37 19.60
N GLY A 18 10.73 2.09 18.90
CA GLY A 18 10.02 1.62 17.71
C GLY A 18 10.25 2.53 16.52
N VAL A 19 9.89 2.04 15.35
CA VAL A 19 9.90 2.81 14.10
C VAL A 19 8.47 3.01 13.65
N TRP A 20 8.11 4.26 13.40
CA TRP A 20 6.74 4.67 13.13
C TRP A 20 6.64 5.42 11.82
N THR A 21 5.62 5.09 11.03
CA THR A 21 5.27 5.83 9.81
C THR A 21 4.01 6.65 10.07
N ILE A 22 4.01 7.90 9.61
CA ILE A 22 2.85 8.77 9.72
C ILE A 22 1.83 8.37 8.65
N VAL A 23 0.65 7.94 9.09
CA VAL A 23 -0.47 7.58 8.22
C VAL A 23 -1.32 8.81 7.90
N SER A 24 -1.58 9.64 8.92
CA SER A 24 -2.28 10.91 8.75
C SER A 24 -1.85 11.88 9.84
N PHE A 25 -1.98 13.17 9.57
CA PHE A 25 -1.62 14.22 10.51
C PHE A 25 -2.55 15.42 10.36
N LEU A 26 -2.67 16.19 11.46
CA LEU A 26 -3.41 17.43 11.47
C LEU A 26 -2.66 18.44 12.37
N HIS A 27 -2.28 19.56 11.78
CA HIS A 27 -1.75 20.71 12.54
C HIS A 27 -2.92 21.53 13.06
N VAL A 28 -2.99 21.70 14.40
CA VAL A 28 -4.05 22.47 15.04
C VAL A 28 -3.43 23.68 15.73
N LYS A 29 -3.94 24.86 15.39
CA LYS A 29 -3.61 26.13 16.06
C LYS A 29 -4.89 26.64 16.71
N PRO A 30 -5.16 26.27 17.98
CA PRO A 30 -6.38 26.74 18.65
C PRO A 30 -6.31 28.24 18.90
N GLY A 31 -7.44 28.90 18.94
CA GLY A 31 -7.52 30.33 19.25
C GLY A 31 -7.08 30.65 20.68
N LYS A 32 -7.17 29.69 21.58
CA LYS A 32 -6.63 29.74 22.95
C LYS A 32 -5.88 28.43 23.21
N GLY A 33 -4.64 28.55 23.68
CA GLY A 33 -3.80 27.39 23.98
C GLY A 33 -2.67 27.20 22.97
N ALA A 34 -1.80 26.20 23.25
CA ALA A 34 -0.64 25.89 22.43
C ALA A 34 -1.03 25.11 21.17
N ALA A 35 -0.33 25.37 20.07
CA ALA A 35 -0.46 24.58 18.86
C ALA A 35 -0.02 23.12 19.12
N PHE A 36 -0.64 22.18 18.42
CA PHE A 36 -0.27 20.77 18.50
C PHE A 36 -0.45 20.07 17.15
N VAL A 37 0.20 18.91 17.01
CA VAL A 37 0.09 18.05 15.82
C VAL A 37 -0.55 16.74 16.25
N ARG A 38 -1.75 16.47 15.76
CA ARG A 38 -2.42 15.19 15.98
C ARG A 38 -2.01 14.25 14.87
N THR A 39 -1.54 13.05 15.21
CA THR A 39 -1.04 12.10 14.25
C THR A 39 -1.65 10.72 14.45
N LYS A 40 -1.82 10.03 13.34
CA LYS A 40 -2.07 8.59 13.31
C LYS A 40 -0.80 7.91 12.82
N LEU A 41 -0.27 7.00 13.63
CA LEU A 41 1.02 6.36 13.42
C LEU A 41 0.84 4.86 13.24
N LYS A 42 1.62 4.28 12.33
CA LYS A 42 1.71 2.82 12.17
C LYS A 42 3.12 2.38 12.52
N ASN A 43 3.22 1.40 13.42
CA ASN A 43 4.50 0.75 13.70
C ASN A 43 4.90 -0.11 12.50
N VAL A 44 6.10 0.13 11.94
CA VAL A 44 6.53 -0.55 10.72
C VAL A 44 6.86 -2.02 10.95
N VAL A 45 7.19 -2.42 12.18
CA VAL A 45 7.55 -3.80 12.53
C VAL A 45 6.31 -4.60 12.95
N THR A 46 5.49 -4.05 13.84
CA THR A 46 4.35 -4.76 14.43
C THR A 46 3.04 -4.55 13.66
N GLY A 47 2.96 -3.49 12.84
CA GLY A 47 1.72 -3.10 12.17
C GLY A 47 0.70 -2.39 13.04
N ALA A 48 0.97 -2.23 14.34
CA ALA A 48 0.07 -1.57 15.26
C ALA A 48 -0.16 -0.11 14.88
N VAL A 49 -1.40 0.34 14.95
CA VAL A 49 -1.78 1.73 14.65
C VAL A 49 -2.19 2.41 15.94
N ILE A 50 -1.59 3.58 16.20
CA ILE A 50 -1.92 4.40 17.37
C ILE A 50 -2.20 5.84 16.93
N GLU A 51 -2.93 6.57 17.76
CA GLU A 51 -3.08 8.02 17.64
C GLU A 51 -2.26 8.69 18.74
N ARG A 52 -1.52 9.73 18.37
CA ARG A 52 -0.71 10.49 19.33
C ARG A 52 -0.67 11.96 18.95
N THR A 53 -0.65 12.81 19.97
CA THR A 53 -0.55 14.26 19.82
C THR A 53 0.85 14.71 20.23
N PHE A 54 1.46 15.52 19.39
CA PHE A 54 2.81 16.04 19.61
C PHE A 54 2.81 17.56 19.75
N ASN A 55 3.76 18.06 20.53
CA ASN A 55 4.12 19.46 20.48
C ASN A 55 4.91 19.70 19.18
N PRO A 56 4.63 20.77 18.40
CA PRO A 56 5.33 21.03 17.14
C PRO A 56 6.86 21.12 17.25
N THR A 57 7.37 21.44 18.42
CA THR A 57 8.81 21.57 18.68
C THR A 57 9.50 20.26 19.09
N GLU A 58 8.74 19.19 19.35
CA GLU A 58 9.32 17.89 19.66
C GLU A 58 10.15 17.38 18.48
N LYS A 59 11.29 16.76 18.81
CA LYS A 59 12.24 16.25 17.82
C LYS A 59 12.39 14.75 17.97
N PHE A 60 12.51 14.08 16.84
CA PHE A 60 12.70 12.63 16.79
C PHE A 60 13.79 12.27 15.77
N PRO A 61 14.56 11.20 16.03
CA PRO A 61 15.48 10.68 15.02
C PRO A 61 14.71 10.23 13.79
N LYS A 62 15.17 10.66 12.61
CA LYS A 62 14.64 10.16 11.35
C LYS A 62 15.12 8.72 11.18
N ALA A 63 14.20 7.79 10.85
CA ALA A 63 14.57 6.42 10.58
C ALA A 63 15.28 6.31 9.23
N ASP A 64 16.37 5.54 9.19
CA ASP A 64 17.11 5.26 7.96
C ASP A 64 16.45 4.09 7.23
N ILE A 65 15.77 4.39 6.15
CA ILE A 65 15.01 3.43 5.34
C ILE A 65 15.72 3.23 4.01
N GLU A 66 16.10 1.98 3.74
CA GLU A 66 16.60 1.58 2.44
C GLU A 66 15.45 1.09 1.57
N THR A 67 15.41 1.55 0.33
CA THR A 67 14.39 1.17 -0.65
C THR A 67 15.05 0.42 -1.78
N LYS A 68 14.54 -0.76 -2.12
CA LYS A 68 15.02 -1.58 -3.22
C LYS A 68 13.90 -1.93 -4.18
N GLU A 69 14.21 -1.92 -5.48
CA GLU A 69 13.34 -2.51 -6.49
C GLU A 69 13.62 -4.00 -6.61
N MET A 70 12.56 -4.80 -6.53
CA MET A 70 12.63 -6.25 -6.61
C MET A 70 11.56 -6.77 -7.56
N GLN A 71 11.75 -7.96 -8.09
CA GLN A 71 10.78 -8.60 -8.97
C GLN A 71 10.14 -9.79 -8.26
N TYR A 72 8.81 -9.84 -8.25
CA TYR A 72 8.09 -11.02 -7.77
C TYR A 72 8.32 -12.18 -8.74
N THR A 73 8.79 -13.31 -8.23
CA THR A 73 9.12 -14.48 -9.04
C THR A 73 8.09 -15.59 -8.90
N TYR A 74 7.84 -16.10 -7.69
CA TYR A 74 6.88 -17.17 -7.47
C TYR A 74 6.49 -17.30 -5.99
N ASN A 75 5.43 -18.09 -5.76
CA ASN A 75 4.98 -18.48 -4.43
C ASN A 75 5.21 -20.00 -4.30
N ASP A 76 5.92 -20.41 -3.24
CA ASP A 76 6.20 -21.83 -2.99
C ASP A 76 5.17 -22.52 -2.08
N GLY A 77 4.12 -21.79 -1.68
CA GLY A 77 3.09 -22.23 -0.73
C GLY A 77 3.27 -21.68 0.67
N ASP A 78 4.50 -21.42 1.09
CA ASP A 78 4.84 -20.84 2.40
C ASP A 78 5.33 -19.40 2.29
N PHE A 79 6.09 -19.09 1.25
CA PHE A 79 6.69 -17.78 1.02
C PHE A 79 6.46 -17.26 -0.39
N TYR A 80 6.36 -15.94 -0.49
CA TYR A 80 6.41 -15.22 -1.74
C TYR A 80 7.86 -14.80 -2.01
N HIS A 81 8.41 -15.19 -3.15
CA HIS A 81 9.79 -14.95 -3.51
C HIS A 81 9.96 -13.73 -4.38
N PHE A 82 10.90 -12.88 -3.98
CA PHE A 82 11.23 -11.64 -4.70
C PHE A 82 12.73 -11.65 -5.02
N MET A 83 13.08 -11.28 -6.24
CA MET A 83 14.46 -11.20 -6.68
C MET A 83 14.93 -9.75 -6.66
N ASP A 84 16.04 -9.48 -6.00
CA ASP A 84 16.72 -8.19 -6.07
C ASP A 84 17.24 -7.97 -7.50
N LEU A 85 16.83 -6.88 -8.12
CA LEU A 85 17.19 -6.59 -9.53
C LEU A 85 18.65 -6.19 -9.71
N GLU A 86 19.35 -5.80 -8.65
CA GLU A 86 20.77 -5.45 -8.69
C GLU A 86 21.67 -6.65 -8.39
N THR A 87 21.35 -7.40 -7.34
CA THR A 87 22.18 -8.50 -6.83
C THR A 87 21.72 -9.88 -7.27
N TYR A 88 20.47 -10.00 -7.74
CA TYR A 88 19.77 -11.25 -8.08
C TYR A 88 19.56 -12.20 -6.89
N ASP A 89 19.71 -11.68 -5.68
CA ASP A 89 19.43 -12.44 -4.46
C ASP A 89 17.92 -12.67 -4.30
N ASP A 90 17.57 -13.82 -3.73
CA ASP A 90 16.19 -14.18 -3.41
C ASP A 90 15.82 -13.67 -2.03
N LEU A 91 14.65 -13.01 -1.92
CA LEU A 91 14.07 -12.57 -0.67
C LEU A 91 12.73 -13.25 -0.47
N PRO A 92 12.61 -14.21 0.45
CA PRO A 92 11.32 -14.79 0.81
C PRO A 92 10.58 -13.89 1.79
N LEU A 93 9.30 -13.59 1.48
CA LEU A 93 8.42 -12.83 2.36
C LEU A 93 7.21 -13.68 2.73
N THR A 94 6.72 -13.51 3.98
CA THR A 94 5.53 -14.21 4.46
C THR A 94 4.27 -13.59 3.89
N HIS A 95 3.15 -14.33 3.93
CA HIS A 95 1.85 -13.82 3.53
C HIS A 95 1.48 -12.52 4.28
N ASP A 96 1.70 -12.48 5.59
CA ASP A 96 1.36 -11.32 6.40
C ASP A 96 2.14 -10.05 6.01
N GLN A 97 3.36 -10.21 5.51
CA GLN A 97 4.18 -9.08 5.05
C GLN A 97 3.72 -8.49 3.72
N VAL A 98 3.02 -9.25 2.89
CA VAL A 98 2.69 -8.88 1.51
C VAL A 98 1.20 -8.88 1.19
N GLU A 99 0.33 -9.28 2.11
CA GLU A 99 -1.10 -9.52 1.86
C GLU A 99 -1.83 -8.32 1.24
N ASP A 100 -1.47 -7.10 1.63
CA ASP A 100 -2.13 -5.90 1.12
C ASP A 100 -1.74 -5.57 -0.33
N ALA A 101 -0.55 -5.99 -0.76
CA ALA A 101 -0.01 -5.66 -2.06
C ALA A 101 -0.19 -6.79 -3.09
N MET A 102 -0.20 -8.05 -2.66
CA MET A 102 -0.26 -9.20 -3.57
C MET A 102 -1.48 -9.24 -4.49
N PRO A 103 -2.68 -8.74 -4.10
CA PRO A 103 -3.80 -8.66 -5.04
C PRO A 103 -3.54 -7.82 -6.29
N PHE A 104 -2.50 -7.00 -6.30
CA PHE A 104 -2.10 -6.17 -7.43
C PHE A 104 -0.86 -6.71 -8.17
N VAL A 105 -0.26 -7.82 -7.72
CA VAL A 105 1.05 -8.26 -8.18
C VAL A 105 0.95 -9.62 -8.86
N LYS A 106 1.31 -9.67 -10.15
CA LYS A 106 1.51 -10.90 -10.93
C LYS A 106 2.97 -11.33 -10.88
N GLU A 107 3.25 -12.57 -11.26
CA GLU A 107 4.62 -13.02 -11.52
C GLU A 107 5.32 -12.07 -12.49
N ASN A 108 6.61 -11.83 -12.24
CA ASN A 108 7.47 -10.93 -13.01
C ASN A 108 7.13 -9.43 -12.91
N THR A 109 6.27 -9.05 -11.96
CA THR A 109 5.99 -7.64 -11.66
C THR A 109 7.09 -7.07 -10.76
N ASN A 110 7.58 -5.89 -11.09
CA ASN A 110 8.52 -5.16 -10.24
C ASN A 110 7.77 -4.45 -9.12
N VAL A 111 8.30 -4.55 -7.91
CA VAL A 111 7.74 -3.95 -6.70
C VAL A 111 8.82 -3.19 -5.95
N THR A 112 8.41 -2.30 -5.06
CA THR A 112 9.31 -1.56 -4.19
C THR A 112 9.26 -2.16 -2.80
N VAL A 113 10.41 -2.60 -2.28
CA VAL A 113 10.54 -3.15 -0.93
C VAL A 113 11.34 -2.20 -0.06
N ARG A 114 10.81 -1.89 1.12
CA ARG A 114 11.44 -1.01 2.10
C ARG A 114 12.03 -1.82 3.23
N PHE A 115 13.25 -1.47 3.61
CA PHE A 115 14.02 -2.13 4.67
C PHE A 115 14.39 -1.14 5.77
N PHE A 116 14.34 -1.61 7.00
CA PHE A 116 14.90 -0.93 8.14
C PHE A 116 15.93 -1.84 8.82
N LYS A 117 17.17 -1.38 8.92
CA LYS A 117 18.30 -2.16 9.46
C LYS A 117 18.41 -3.55 8.83
N GLY A 118 18.25 -3.63 7.51
CA GLY A 118 18.34 -4.87 6.75
C GLY A 118 17.12 -5.78 6.80
N ALA A 119 16.07 -5.44 7.56
CA ALA A 119 14.84 -6.21 7.65
C ALA A 119 13.73 -5.57 6.78
N PRO A 120 13.09 -6.34 5.88
CA PRO A 120 11.99 -5.82 5.08
C PRO A 120 10.76 -5.60 5.95
N PHE A 121 10.06 -4.46 5.76
CA PHE A 121 8.85 -4.17 6.51
C PHE A 121 7.67 -3.73 5.64
N SER A 122 7.91 -3.40 4.38
CA SER A 122 6.86 -2.92 3.48
C SER A 122 7.17 -3.33 2.05
N MET A 123 6.15 -3.78 1.34
CA MET A 123 6.21 -4.02 -0.09
C MET A 123 5.09 -3.23 -0.76
N GLN A 124 5.43 -2.47 -1.78
CA GLN A 124 4.51 -1.61 -2.49
C GLN A 124 4.46 -2.00 -3.97
N PRO A 125 3.27 -2.28 -4.52
CA PRO A 125 3.13 -2.54 -5.95
C PRO A 125 3.33 -1.24 -6.76
N PRO A 126 3.50 -1.33 -8.08
CA PRO A 126 3.44 -0.15 -8.94
C PRO A 126 2.12 0.59 -8.75
N ASN A 127 2.11 1.90 -8.93
CA ASN A 127 0.90 2.71 -8.80
C ASN A 127 -0.19 2.31 -9.81
N PHE A 128 0.22 1.79 -10.97
CA PHE A 128 -0.68 1.35 -12.03
C PHE A 128 -0.29 -0.05 -12.49
N VAL A 129 -1.27 -0.91 -12.60
CA VAL A 129 -1.08 -2.28 -13.10
C VAL A 129 -2.16 -2.63 -14.12
N GLU A 130 -1.89 -3.62 -14.95
CA GLU A 130 -2.85 -4.18 -15.89
C GLU A 130 -3.16 -5.61 -15.46
N LEU A 131 -4.44 -5.89 -15.21
CA LEU A 131 -4.91 -7.19 -14.76
C LEU A 131 -6.07 -7.68 -15.61
N GLN A 132 -6.09 -8.98 -15.85
CA GLN A 132 -7.17 -9.62 -16.60
C GLN A 132 -8.33 -10.00 -15.69
N VAL A 133 -9.54 -9.71 -16.12
CA VAL A 133 -10.77 -10.15 -15.45
C VAL A 133 -10.95 -11.64 -15.69
N THR A 134 -11.01 -12.42 -14.62
CA THR A 134 -11.24 -13.88 -14.69
C THR A 134 -12.68 -14.27 -14.47
N ASN A 135 -13.45 -13.44 -13.76
CA ASN A 135 -14.86 -13.68 -13.53
C ASN A 135 -15.60 -12.37 -13.27
N THR A 136 -16.70 -12.19 -13.99
CA THR A 136 -17.66 -11.11 -13.74
C THR A 136 -19.03 -11.52 -14.29
N GLU A 137 -20.09 -11.01 -13.69
CA GLU A 137 -21.44 -11.26 -14.17
C GLU A 137 -21.76 -10.40 -15.40
N PRO A 138 -22.64 -10.84 -16.30
CA PRO A 138 -23.14 -9.98 -17.37
C PRO A 138 -23.88 -8.78 -16.80
N GLY A 139 -23.63 -7.59 -17.38
CA GLY A 139 -24.39 -6.40 -17.05
C GLY A 139 -25.72 -6.41 -17.83
N PHE A 140 -26.85 -6.21 -17.15
CA PHE A 140 -28.16 -6.13 -17.77
C PHE A 140 -28.57 -4.67 -18.02
N LYS A 141 -29.01 -4.39 -19.24
CA LYS A 141 -29.68 -3.11 -19.55
C LYS A 141 -31.01 -3.05 -18.79
N GLY A 142 -31.19 -2.04 -17.97
CA GLY A 142 -32.42 -1.85 -17.22
C GLY A 142 -32.29 -2.07 -15.72
N ASP A 143 -31.14 -2.53 -15.25
CA ASP A 143 -30.80 -2.37 -13.85
C ASP A 143 -30.82 -0.89 -13.52
N THR A 144 -31.58 -0.57 -12.49
CA THR A 144 -31.90 0.80 -12.12
C THR A 144 -30.65 1.69 -12.08
N ALA A 145 -30.80 2.96 -12.37
CA ALA A 145 -29.76 3.98 -12.37
C ALA A 145 -28.90 4.04 -11.08
N ALA A 146 -29.25 3.29 -10.05
CA ALA A 146 -28.51 3.16 -8.79
C ALA A 146 -27.31 2.18 -8.88
N ASN A 147 -27.29 1.25 -9.84
CA ASN A 147 -26.23 0.25 -10.00
C ASN A 147 -25.51 0.44 -11.33
N THR A 148 -24.56 1.38 -11.35
CA THR A 148 -23.74 1.65 -12.54
C THR A 148 -22.49 0.77 -12.59
N THR A 149 -22.21 0.01 -11.54
CA THR A 149 -21.03 -0.86 -11.40
C THR A 149 -21.42 -2.27 -10.98
N LYS A 150 -20.50 -3.19 -11.18
CA LYS A 150 -20.61 -4.58 -10.76
C LYS A 150 -19.25 -5.08 -10.26
N PRO A 151 -19.21 -6.13 -9.41
CA PRO A 151 -17.94 -6.71 -8.99
C PRO A 151 -17.30 -7.51 -10.14
N ALA A 152 -15.99 -7.40 -10.27
CA ALA A 152 -15.18 -8.23 -11.15
C ALA A 152 -14.01 -8.82 -10.36
N THR A 153 -13.75 -10.11 -10.57
CA THR A 153 -12.60 -10.81 -10.00
C THR A 153 -11.50 -10.87 -11.05
N PHE A 154 -10.28 -10.52 -10.62
CA PHE A 154 -9.10 -10.50 -11.49
C PHE A 154 -8.22 -11.73 -11.28
N GLU A 155 -7.28 -11.94 -12.19
CA GLU A 155 -6.35 -13.07 -12.19
C GLU A 155 -5.52 -13.24 -10.92
N THR A 156 -5.34 -12.16 -10.15
CA THR A 156 -4.64 -12.15 -8.86
C THR A 156 -5.54 -12.43 -7.65
N GLY A 157 -6.83 -12.62 -7.87
CA GLY A 157 -7.84 -12.74 -6.81
C GLY A 157 -8.42 -11.41 -6.33
N LEU A 158 -7.93 -10.29 -6.85
CA LEU A 158 -8.48 -8.96 -6.54
C LEU A 158 -9.92 -8.86 -7.01
N VAL A 159 -10.78 -8.23 -6.21
CA VAL A 159 -12.16 -7.91 -6.58
C VAL A 159 -12.34 -6.40 -6.54
N LEU A 160 -12.77 -5.82 -7.66
CA LEU A 160 -13.06 -4.38 -7.77
C LEU A 160 -14.42 -4.15 -8.42
N GLN A 161 -15.00 -2.99 -8.14
CA GLN A 161 -16.18 -2.50 -8.84
C GLN A 161 -15.77 -1.96 -10.21
N VAL A 162 -16.41 -2.44 -11.25
CA VAL A 162 -16.14 -2.05 -12.64
C VAL A 162 -17.45 -1.66 -13.34
N PRO A 163 -17.39 -0.90 -14.44
CA PRO A 163 -18.58 -0.59 -15.23
C PRO A 163 -19.30 -1.85 -15.72
N LEU A 164 -20.61 -1.76 -15.93
CA LEU A 164 -21.45 -2.90 -16.31
C LEU A 164 -21.06 -3.52 -17.66
N PHE A 165 -20.41 -2.77 -18.55
CA PHE A 165 -20.03 -3.25 -19.89
C PHE A 165 -18.76 -4.12 -19.89
N ILE A 166 -18.05 -4.25 -18.77
CA ILE A 166 -16.85 -5.06 -18.68
C ILE A 166 -17.22 -6.55 -18.73
N GLU A 167 -16.46 -7.30 -19.52
CA GLU A 167 -16.66 -8.73 -19.71
C GLU A 167 -15.46 -9.54 -19.21
N THR A 168 -15.69 -10.80 -18.88
CA THR A 168 -14.62 -11.73 -18.52
C THR A 168 -13.63 -11.86 -19.68
N GLY A 169 -12.33 -11.84 -19.34
CA GLY A 169 -11.24 -11.90 -20.32
C GLY A 169 -10.66 -10.55 -20.70
N GLU A 170 -11.32 -9.45 -20.37
CA GLU A 170 -10.78 -8.11 -20.63
C GLU A 170 -9.61 -7.79 -19.70
N ILE A 171 -8.62 -7.07 -20.24
CA ILE A 171 -7.49 -6.56 -19.47
C ILE A 171 -7.77 -5.11 -19.11
N LEU A 172 -7.72 -4.81 -17.82
CA LEU A 172 -8.07 -3.50 -17.30
C LEU A 172 -6.88 -2.83 -16.62
N LYS A 173 -6.82 -1.52 -16.75
CA LYS A 173 -5.85 -0.68 -16.06
C LYS A 173 -6.41 -0.31 -14.69
N ILE A 174 -5.59 -0.50 -13.66
CA ILE A 174 -5.99 -0.34 -12.27
C ILE A 174 -4.99 0.58 -11.56
N ASP A 175 -5.50 1.56 -10.81
CA ASP A 175 -4.74 2.32 -9.83
C ASP A 175 -4.70 1.48 -8.54
N THR A 176 -3.50 1.14 -8.07
CA THR A 176 -3.31 0.27 -6.92
C THR A 176 -3.41 1.00 -5.58
N ARG A 177 -3.46 2.32 -5.60
CA ARG A 177 -3.55 3.13 -4.39
C ARG A 177 -4.95 3.04 -3.78
N ASP A 178 -5.05 3.23 -2.46
CA ASP A 178 -6.32 3.26 -1.72
C ASP A 178 -7.24 2.05 -1.97
N GLY A 179 -6.65 0.84 -1.98
CA GLY A 179 -7.40 -0.41 -2.16
C GLY A 179 -7.73 -0.79 -3.60
N GLY A 180 -7.32 0.02 -4.55
CA GLY A 180 -7.50 -0.23 -5.98
C GLY A 180 -8.72 0.45 -6.59
N MET A 181 -8.54 0.93 -7.82
CA MET A 181 -9.60 1.57 -8.58
C MET A 181 -9.45 1.29 -10.08
N TYR A 182 -10.56 0.95 -10.73
CA TYR A 182 -10.62 0.83 -12.18
C TYR A 182 -10.36 2.19 -12.86
N LEU A 183 -9.48 2.20 -13.87
CA LEU A 183 -9.17 3.41 -14.65
C LEU A 183 -9.63 3.33 -16.10
N GLY A 184 -9.70 2.15 -16.67
CA GLY A 184 -10.08 1.97 -18.06
C GLY A 184 -9.61 0.62 -18.61
N ARG A 185 -9.94 0.35 -19.87
CA ARG A 185 -9.39 -0.79 -20.60
C ARG A 185 -7.90 -0.53 -20.92
N ALA A 186 -7.11 -1.58 -20.84
CA ALA A 186 -5.71 -1.52 -21.19
C ALA A 186 -5.49 -1.30 -22.69
#